data_ab5ea839fcda04c7df02b930632fc698
#
_entry.id   ab5ea839fcda04c7df02b930632fc698
#
_cell.length_a   1.000
_cell.length_b   1.000
_cell.length_c   1.000
_cell.angle_alpha   90.00
_cell.angle_beta   90.00
_cell.angle_gamma   90.00
#
_symmetry.space_group_name_H-M   'P 1'
#
loop_
_entity.id
_entity.type
_entity.pdbx_description
1 polymer ?
#
loop_
_entity_poly.entity_id
_entity_poly.type
_entity_poly.pdbx_seq_one_letter_code
_entity_poly.pdbx_strand_id
1 'polypeptide(L)'
;MMSATKNMPDTEAKSDIEKNSTFLTDTIMSPETVKDVFNPSRVNIHSFPHVYFPSGRIAMGDPLFTIPDKRRTSYLKDTIPSGKYTIEIAIAKTKHFGLRIAGMKLRLSNQKAIRYKLVEDYMPYAEEPENNLRGFEVEAGLATFCDANAVSAYEIFSDKWYGNDIEKNIYDEYFSTLFTESYKKYPSLQRKDGDFIRWSVPNSKEEIVMVASGLGDDWYNVFWGYDTSGTRCELVTIFISPELF
;
A
#
# COMPACT_ATOMS: atom_id res chain seq x y z
N MET A 1 8.90 -36.40 2.28
CA MET A 1 8.05 -35.83 3.33
C MET A 1 8.95 -35.11 4.31
N MET A 2 9.17 -33.79 4.12
CA MET A 2 9.83 -32.97 5.13
C MET A 2 8.73 -32.18 5.86
N SER A 3 8.53 -32.52 7.12
CA SER A 3 7.62 -31.82 8.04
C SER A 3 8.12 -30.40 8.23
N ALA A 4 7.45 -29.42 7.61
CA ALA A 4 7.59 -28.03 7.98
C ALA A 4 6.93 -27.85 9.36
N THR A 5 7.70 -27.91 10.43
CA THR A 5 7.31 -27.37 11.73
C THR A 5 7.05 -25.87 11.54
N LYS A 6 5.78 -25.49 11.37
CA LYS A 6 5.32 -24.11 11.54
C LYS A 6 5.71 -23.71 12.97
N ASN A 7 6.80 -22.96 13.11
CA ASN A 7 7.08 -22.28 14.38
C ASN A 7 5.90 -21.35 14.64
N MET A 8 5.06 -21.72 15.60
CA MET A 8 4.04 -20.79 16.11
C MET A 8 4.81 -19.57 16.67
N PRO A 9 4.33 -18.34 16.35
CA PRO A 9 4.92 -17.14 16.94
C PRO A 9 4.91 -17.30 18.47
N ASP A 10 5.97 -16.81 19.10
CA ASP A 10 6.02 -16.79 20.57
C ASP A 10 4.89 -15.91 21.14
N THR A 11 4.70 -15.96 22.44
CA THR A 11 3.60 -15.22 23.10
C THR A 11 3.71 -13.71 22.89
N GLU A 12 4.94 -13.16 22.83
CA GLU A 12 5.17 -11.74 22.61
C GLU A 12 4.82 -11.35 21.17
N ALA A 13 5.21 -12.14 20.17
CA ALA A 13 4.84 -11.91 18.78
C ALA A 13 3.32 -11.95 18.55
N LYS A 14 2.61 -12.84 19.22
CA LYS A 14 1.13 -12.86 19.20
C LYS A 14 0.53 -11.59 19.80
N SER A 15 1.05 -11.14 20.93
CA SER A 15 0.63 -9.89 21.57
C SER A 15 0.87 -8.68 20.66
N ASP A 16 1.97 -8.67 19.92
CA ASP A 16 2.28 -7.59 18.97
C ASP A 16 1.32 -7.57 17.78
N ILE A 17 0.91 -8.74 17.26
CA ILE A 17 -0.13 -8.85 16.23
C ILE A 17 -1.45 -8.26 16.73
N GLU A 18 -1.90 -8.65 17.93
CA GLU A 18 -3.15 -8.15 18.53
C GLU A 18 -3.12 -6.63 18.76
N LYS A 19 -1.99 -6.09 19.22
CA LYS A 19 -1.81 -4.64 19.37
C LYS A 19 -1.87 -3.94 18.02
N ASN A 20 -1.24 -4.50 16.99
CA ASN A 20 -1.28 -3.92 15.66
C ASN A 20 -2.70 -3.91 15.10
N SER A 21 -3.42 -5.04 15.16
CA SER A 21 -4.82 -5.10 14.71
C SER A 21 -5.70 -4.09 15.46
N THR A 22 -5.53 -3.93 16.77
CA THR A 22 -6.24 -2.90 17.54
C THR A 22 -5.89 -1.50 17.04
N PHE A 23 -4.61 -1.20 16.80
CA PHE A 23 -4.16 0.08 16.25
C PHE A 23 -4.76 0.38 14.87
N LEU A 24 -4.86 -0.63 14.00
CA LEU A 24 -5.40 -0.46 12.63
C LEU A 24 -6.91 -0.13 12.62
N THR A 25 -7.65 -0.47 13.67
CA THR A 25 -9.07 -0.10 13.79
C THR A 25 -9.29 1.37 14.16
N ASP A 26 -8.23 2.10 14.54
CA ASP A 26 -8.35 3.50 14.93
C ASP A 26 -8.71 4.37 13.72
N THR A 27 -9.77 5.13 13.86
CA THR A 27 -10.28 6.09 12.86
C THR A 27 -9.73 7.50 13.07
N ILE A 28 -8.89 7.69 14.09
CA ILE A 28 -8.25 8.97 14.42
C ILE A 28 -6.75 8.84 14.24
N MET A 29 -6.19 9.65 13.32
CA MET A 29 -4.77 9.68 13.08
C MET A 29 -4.15 10.97 13.61
N SER A 30 -3.21 10.84 14.54
CA SER A 30 -2.47 11.99 15.06
C SER A 30 -1.27 12.35 14.15
N PRO A 31 -0.91 13.64 14.07
CA PRO A 31 0.32 14.05 13.38
C PRO A 31 1.59 13.42 13.99
N GLU A 32 1.59 13.18 15.29
CA GLU A 32 2.69 12.54 16.02
C GLU A 32 2.87 11.10 15.57
N THR A 33 1.79 10.34 15.44
CA THR A 33 1.83 8.94 14.94
C THR A 33 2.46 8.86 13.55
N VAL A 34 1.99 9.69 12.60
CA VAL A 34 2.55 9.71 11.24
C VAL A 34 4.01 10.16 11.26
N LYS A 35 4.36 11.16 12.08
CA LYS A 35 5.73 11.62 12.26
C LYS A 35 6.63 10.51 12.81
N ASP A 36 6.14 9.70 13.74
CA ASP A 36 6.91 8.60 14.32
C ASP A 36 7.12 7.47 13.31
N VAL A 37 6.08 7.09 12.55
CA VAL A 37 6.19 6.07 11.49
C VAL A 37 7.15 6.50 10.38
N PHE A 38 7.17 7.79 10.01
CA PHE A 38 8.06 8.31 8.96
C PHE A 38 9.28 9.07 9.52
N ASN A 39 9.72 8.73 10.74
CA ASN A 39 10.89 9.33 11.36
C ASN A 39 12.20 8.70 10.85
N PRO A 40 13.06 9.43 10.09
CA PRO A 40 14.29 8.86 9.55
C PRO A 40 15.30 8.39 10.59
N SER A 41 15.11 8.78 11.87
CA SER A 41 15.94 8.29 12.97
C SER A 41 15.53 6.90 13.48
N ARG A 42 14.34 6.42 13.09
CA ARG A 42 13.76 5.13 13.51
C ARG A 42 13.63 4.15 12.36
N VAL A 43 13.39 4.65 11.14
CA VAL A 43 13.05 3.86 9.96
C VAL A 43 13.89 4.31 8.75
N ASN A 44 14.02 3.42 7.77
CA ASN A 44 14.53 3.81 6.47
C ASN A 44 13.36 4.32 5.61
N ILE A 45 13.54 5.48 4.99
CA ILE A 45 12.57 6.00 4.01
C ILE A 45 13.05 5.67 2.61
N HIS A 46 12.24 4.96 1.85
CA HIS A 46 12.48 4.76 0.42
C HIS A 46 11.43 5.52 -0.40
N SER A 47 11.87 6.18 -1.46
CA SER A 47 11.02 7.06 -2.27
C SER A 47 10.93 6.57 -3.71
N PHE A 48 9.73 6.61 -4.27
CA PHE A 48 9.44 6.44 -5.70
C PHE A 48 9.06 7.81 -6.28
N PRO A 49 10.04 8.58 -6.80
CA PRO A 49 9.76 9.90 -7.35
C PRO A 49 9.06 9.79 -8.70
N HIS A 50 8.31 10.84 -9.04
CA HIS A 50 7.69 11.01 -10.36
C HIS A 50 6.69 9.91 -10.77
N VAL A 51 5.97 9.31 -9.81
CA VAL A 51 4.82 8.44 -10.09
C VAL A 51 3.73 9.29 -10.73
N TYR A 52 3.23 8.89 -11.90
CA TYR A 52 2.33 9.73 -12.68
C TYR A 52 0.86 9.43 -12.38
N PHE A 53 0.11 10.49 -12.09
CA PHE A 53 -1.34 10.46 -11.85
C PHE A 53 -2.04 11.34 -12.91
N PRO A 54 -2.22 10.84 -14.15
CA PRO A 54 -2.75 11.64 -15.25
C PRO A 54 -4.21 12.05 -15.08
N SER A 55 -5.04 11.20 -14.48
CA SER A 55 -6.46 11.52 -14.25
C SER A 55 -6.68 12.33 -12.98
N GLY A 56 -5.73 12.30 -12.04
CA GLY A 56 -5.88 12.85 -10.71
C GLY A 56 -6.89 12.10 -9.82
N ARG A 57 -7.48 11.01 -10.30
CA ARG A 57 -8.34 10.10 -9.52
C ARG A 57 -7.48 9.02 -8.92
N ILE A 58 -7.52 8.87 -7.61
CA ILE A 58 -6.71 7.89 -6.90
C ILE A 58 -7.55 6.64 -6.65
N ALA A 59 -7.02 5.48 -7.08
CA ALA A 59 -7.44 4.17 -6.67
C ALA A 59 -6.51 3.65 -5.57
N MET A 60 -7.06 2.86 -4.65
CA MET A 60 -6.34 2.24 -3.56
C MET A 60 -6.80 0.80 -3.34
N GLY A 61 -5.91 -0.07 -2.91
CA GLY A 61 -6.24 -1.47 -2.68
C GLY A 61 -5.06 -2.42 -2.76
N ASP A 62 -5.38 -3.70 -2.74
CA ASP A 62 -4.43 -4.78 -2.99
C ASP A 62 -4.18 -4.92 -4.50
N PRO A 63 -2.93 -4.76 -4.96
CA PRO A 63 -2.61 -4.83 -6.40
C PRO A 63 -2.76 -6.23 -7.01
N LEU A 64 -2.91 -7.28 -6.21
CA LEU A 64 -3.14 -8.63 -6.73
C LEU A 64 -4.60 -9.07 -6.62
N PHE A 65 -5.40 -8.40 -5.79
CA PHE A 65 -6.77 -8.83 -5.50
C PHE A 65 -7.83 -7.80 -5.91
N THR A 66 -7.71 -6.55 -5.46
CA THR A 66 -8.74 -5.54 -5.72
C THR A 66 -8.44 -4.68 -6.94
N ILE A 67 -7.19 -4.26 -7.16
CA ILE A 67 -6.84 -3.36 -8.28
C ILE A 67 -7.05 -3.98 -9.67
N PRO A 68 -6.76 -5.28 -9.93
CA PRO A 68 -7.02 -5.86 -11.25
C PRO A 68 -8.51 -6.10 -11.57
N ASP A 69 -9.41 -5.91 -10.60
CA ASP A 69 -10.85 -5.96 -10.80
C ASP A 69 -11.50 -4.61 -10.40
N LYS A 70 -11.87 -3.80 -11.38
CA LYS A 70 -12.47 -2.48 -11.11
C LYS A 70 -13.74 -2.54 -10.25
N ARG A 71 -14.44 -3.69 -10.19
CA ARG A 71 -15.65 -3.87 -9.34
C ARG A 71 -15.29 -3.93 -7.86
N ARG A 72 -14.05 -4.31 -7.53
CA ARG A 72 -13.50 -4.39 -6.17
C ARG A 72 -12.61 -3.20 -5.80
N THR A 73 -12.25 -2.38 -6.80
CA THR A 73 -11.36 -1.24 -6.59
C THR A 73 -12.06 -0.10 -5.86
N SER A 74 -11.49 0.35 -4.77
CA SER A 74 -11.90 1.57 -4.08
C SER A 74 -11.23 2.80 -4.68
N TYR A 75 -12.01 3.86 -4.90
CA TYR A 75 -11.55 5.15 -5.41
C TYR A 75 -11.82 6.25 -4.41
N LEU A 76 -10.91 7.17 -4.26
CA LEU A 76 -11.15 8.37 -3.47
C LEU A 76 -12.18 9.27 -4.15
N LYS A 77 -13.11 9.84 -3.37
CA LYS A 77 -14.07 10.85 -3.86
C LYS A 77 -13.36 12.14 -4.25
N ASP A 78 -12.33 12.50 -3.50
CA ASP A 78 -11.49 13.66 -3.77
C ASP A 78 -10.46 13.35 -4.85
N THR A 79 -10.28 14.30 -5.76
CA THR A 79 -9.24 14.25 -6.79
C THR A 79 -8.04 15.12 -6.41
N ILE A 80 -6.92 14.88 -7.09
CA ILE A 80 -5.71 15.70 -7.04
C ILE A 80 -5.45 16.29 -8.43
N PRO A 81 -4.69 17.37 -8.57
CA PRO A 81 -4.26 17.85 -9.89
C PRO A 81 -3.54 16.74 -10.68
N SER A 82 -3.75 16.68 -12.00
CA SER A 82 -2.93 15.81 -12.85
C SER A 82 -1.46 16.17 -12.70
N GLY A 83 -0.60 15.18 -12.45
CA GLY A 83 0.80 15.48 -12.18
C GLY A 83 1.65 14.26 -11.82
N LYS A 84 2.91 14.54 -11.52
CA LYS A 84 3.87 13.56 -10.98
C LYS A 84 4.09 13.80 -9.51
N TYR A 85 3.94 12.75 -8.73
CA TYR A 85 4.02 12.80 -7.28
C TYR A 85 5.09 11.83 -6.76
N THR A 86 5.41 11.90 -5.49
CA THR A 86 6.33 10.98 -4.84
C THR A 86 5.54 10.06 -3.91
N ILE A 87 5.69 8.74 -4.07
CA ILE A 87 5.27 7.78 -3.07
C ILE A 87 6.49 7.49 -2.17
N GLU A 88 6.30 7.60 -0.85
CA GLU A 88 7.30 7.26 0.15
C GLU A 88 6.80 6.09 0.99
N ILE A 89 7.72 5.18 1.31
CA ILE A 89 7.47 4.08 2.24
C ILE A 89 8.42 4.16 3.42
N ALA A 90 7.89 3.86 4.61
CA ALA A 90 8.66 3.74 5.84
C ALA A 90 8.98 2.27 6.10
N ILE A 91 10.26 1.94 6.18
CA ILE A 91 10.74 0.57 6.38
C ILE A 91 11.30 0.46 7.79
N ALA A 92 10.57 -0.23 8.65
CA ALA A 92 10.90 -0.41 10.06
C ALA A 92 11.55 -1.76 10.33
N LYS A 93 12.43 -1.81 11.32
CA LYS A 93 12.94 -3.06 11.88
C LYS A 93 12.16 -3.37 13.15
N THR A 94 11.15 -4.21 13.02
CA THR A 94 10.32 -4.65 14.15
C THR A 94 11.08 -5.63 15.05
N LYS A 95 10.64 -5.72 16.29
CA LYS A 95 11.27 -6.60 17.31
C LYS A 95 11.13 -8.09 16.93
N HIS A 96 9.95 -8.52 16.50
CA HIS A 96 9.65 -9.94 16.30
C HIS A 96 9.52 -10.36 14.83
N PHE A 97 9.31 -9.42 13.91
CA PHE A 97 8.99 -9.74 12.50
C PHE A 97 10.09 -9.30 11.51
N GLY A 98 11.21 -8.74 11.99
CA GLY A 98 12.30 -8.24 11.15
C GLY A 98 11.91 -6.98 10.36
N LEU A 99 12.45 -6.82 9.14
CA LEU A 99 12.09 -5.68 8.29
C LEU A 99 10.64 -5.79 7.83
N ARG A 100 9.92 -4.66 7.92
CA ARG A 100 8.54 -4.52 7.43
C ARG A 100 8.32 -3.10 6.93
N ILE A 101 7.45 -2.95 5.95
CA ILE A 101 6.96 -1.63 5.57
C ILE A 101 5.92 -1.20 6.60
N ALA A 102 6.20 -0.13 7.32
CA ALA A 102 5.34 0.36 8.41
C ALA A 102 4.25 1.32 7.93
N GLY A 103 4.42 1.92 6.76
CA GLY A 103 3.42 2.80 6.18
C GLY A 103 3.82 3.27 4.78
N MET A 104 2.85 3.80 4.07
CA MET A 104 2.99 4.37 2.72
C MET A 104 2.30 5.73 2.67
N LYS A 105 2.91 6.69 1.97
CA LYS A 105 2.27 7.99 1.69
C LYS A 105 2.53 8.48 0.28
N LEU A 106 1.54 9.16 -0.29
CA LEU A 106 1.63 9.93 -1.52
C LEU A 106 1.80 11.40 -1.15
N ARG A 107 2.93 12.00 -1.50
CA ARG A 107 3.22 13.40 -1.25
C ARG A 107 2.66 14.27 -2.35
N LEU A 108 1.77 15.20 -2.01
CA LEU A 108 1.19 16.16 -2.94
C LEU A 108 1.98 17.47 -2.99
N SER A 109 2.65 17.81 -1.89
CA SER A 109 3.50 19.00 -1.80
C SER A 109 4.64 18.79 -0.79
N ASN A 110 5.51 19.80 -0.66
CA ASN A 110 6.56 19.82 0.35
C ASN A 110 6.08 20.37 1.71
N GLN A 111 4.80 20.73 1.83
CA GLN A 111 4.23 21.21 3.08
C GLN A 111 4.09 20.05 4.07
N LYS A 112 4.15 20.37 5.36
CA LYS A 112 4.01 19.42 6.44
C LYS A 112 2.56 19.34 6.88
N ALA A 113 2.03 18.13 6.99
CA ALA A 113 0.71 17.93 7.57
C ALA A 113 0.72 18.21 9.08
N ILE A 114 -0.33 18.91 9.55
CA ILE A 114 -0.56 19.22 10.96
C ILE A 114 -1.84 18.58 11.49
N ARG A 115 -2.65 17.99 10.64
CA ARG A 115 -3.86 17.22 11.00
C ARG A 115 -4.16 16.19 9.93
N TYR A 116 -4.87 15.15 10.33
CA TYR A 116 -5.31 14.10 9.44
C TYR A 116 -6.82 13.89 9.53
N LYS A 117 -7.44 13.50 8.41
CA LYS A 117 -8.85 13.11 8.35
C LYS A 117 -8.96 11.85 7.50
N LEU A 118 -9.81 10.92 7.92
CA LEU A 118 -10.18 9.78 7.08
C LEU A 118 -10.65 10.25 5.71
N VAL A 119 -10.29 9.50 4.69
CA VAL A 119 -10.76 9.74 3.33
C VAL A 119 -12.25 9.44 3.22
N GLU A 120 -12.86 9.94 2.15
CA GLU A 120 -14.13 9.45 1.63
C GLU A 120 -13.84 8.74 0.31
N ASP A 121 -14.34 7.53 0.18
CA ASP A 121 -14.13 6.66 -0.95
C ASP A 121 -15.44 6.00 -1.42
N TYR A 122 -15.37 5.34 -2.55
CA TYR A 122 -16.50 4.65 -3.16
C TYR A 122 -16.01 3.56 -4.12
N MET A 123 -16.84 2.54 -4.32
CA MET A 123 -16.65 1.47 -5.31
C MET A 123 -17.72 1.60 -6.39
N PRO A 124 -17.50 2.40 -7.45
CA PRO A 124 -18.53 2.77 -8.42
C PRO A 124 -19.00 1.62 -9.32
N TYR A 125 -18.23 0.54 -9.39
CA TYR A 125 -18.49 -0.61 -10.25
C TYR A 125 -18.86 -1.88 -9.47
N ALA A 126 -18.99 -1.80 -8.14
CA ALA A 126 -19.49 -2.91 -7.34
C ALA A 126 -20.95 -3.22 -7.69
N GLU A 127 -21.38 -4.47 -7.53
CA GLU A 127 -22.78 -4.89 -7.75
C GLU A 127 -23.71 -4.13 -6.79
N GLU A 128 -23.27 -3.96 -5.53
CA GLU A 128 -23.88 -3.06 -4.55
C GLU A 128 -22.88 -1.95 -4.23
N PRO A 129 -23.10 -0.71 -4.73
CA PRO A 129 -22.17 0.37 -4.53
C PRO A 129 -21.97 0.69 -3.05
N GLU A 130 -20.80 0.42 -2.54
CA GLU A 130 -20.39 0.78 -1.19
C GLU A 130 -19.77 2.18 -1.17
N ASN A 131 -20.06 2.93 -0.11
CA ASN A 131 -19.57 4.29 0.08
C ASN A 131 -19.01 4.46 1.49
N ASN A 132 -17.96 5.30 1.60
CA ASN A 132 -17.34 5.67 2.88
C ASN A 132 -16.73 4.49 3.62
N LEU A 133 -16.07 3.58 2.90
CA LEU A 133 -15.27 2.49 3.47
C LEU A 133 -14.08 3.05 4.27
N ARG A 134 -13.53 4.20 3.84
CA ARG A 134 -12.46 4.97 4.49
C ARG A 134 -11.08 4.28 4.46
N GLY A 135 -10.93 3.30 3.58
CA GLY A 135 -9.74 2.50 3.47
C GLY A 135 -9.90 1.39 2.45
N PHE A 136 -9.07 0.38 2.57
CA PHE A 136 -9.08 -0.77 1.66
C PHE A 136 -8.68 -2.06 2.38
N GLU A 137 -9.21 -3.15 1.86
CA GLU A 137 -8.85 -4.50 2.27
C GLU A 137 -7.60 -4.98 1.54
N VAL A 138 -6.79 -5.76 2.23
CA VAL A 138 -5.64 -6.50 1.69
C VAL A 138 -5.85 -7.99 1.96
N GLU A 139 -5.75 -8.80 0.91
CA GLU A 139 -5.87 -10.25 0.96
C GLU A 139 -4.63 -11.00 0.42
N ALA A 140 -3.76 -10.31 -0.32
CA ALA A 140 -2.52 -10.90 -0.84
C ALA A 140 -1.25 -10.23 -0.27
N GLY A 141 -1.38 -9.54 0.86
CA GLY A 141 -0.26 -8.94 1.58
C GLY A 141 0.39 -7.75 0.90
N LEU A 142 -0.23 -7.15 -0.11
CA LEU A 142 0.28 -6.00 -0.85
C LEU A 142 -0.70 -4.82 -0.84
N ALA A 143 -0.17 -3.61 -0.96
CA ALA A 143 -0.94 -2.37 -1.02
C ALA A 143 -0.42 -1.43 -2.10
N THR A 144 -1.31 -0.57 -2.61
CA THR A 144 -0.96 0.49 -3.57
C THR A 144 -1.87 1.71 -3.45
N PHE A 145 -1.31 2.87 -3.85
CA PHE A 145 -2.04 4.03 -4.36
C PHE A 145 -1.64 4.21 -5.83
N CYS A 146 -2.59 4.18 -6.75
CA CYS A 146 -2.33 4.37 -8.17
C CYS A 146 -3.38 5.28 -8.82
N ASP A 147 -3.11 5.74 -10.03
CA ASP A 147 -4.10 6.48 -10.82
C ASP A 147 -5.20 5.55 -11.33
N ALA A 148 -6.42 6.05 -11.46
CA ALA A 148 -7.56 5.28 -11.97
C ALA A 148 -7.32 4.72 -13.39
N ASN A 149 -6.50 5.37 -14.21
CA ASN A 149 -6.12 4.83 -15.53
C ASN A 149 -5.25 3.59 -15.40
N ALA A 150 -4.42 3.50 -14.34
CA ALA A 150 -3.61 2.31 -14.09
C ALA A 150 -4.46 1.09 -13.77
N VAL A 151 -5.60 1.26 -13.09
CA VAL A 151 -6.57 0.18 -12.85
C VAL A 151 -7.07 -0.40 -14.18
N SER A 152 -7.52 0.46 -15.10
CA SER A 152 -8.00 0.02 -16.41
C SER A 152 -6.91 -0.63 -17.25
N ALA A 153 -5.70 -0.09 -17.23
CA ALA A 153 -4.57 -0.67 -17.94
C ALA A 153 -4.17 -2.04 -17.36
N TYR A 154 -4.24 -2.19 -16.05
CA TYR A 154 -3.94 -3.45 -15.38
C TYR A 154 -5.03 -4.50 -15.63
N GLU A 155 -6.31 -4.13 -15.58
CA GLU A 155 -7.43 -5.03 -15.96
C GLU A 155 -7.19 -5.63 -17.35
N ILE A 156 -6.89 -4.78 -18.36
CA ILE A 156 -6.60 -5.23 -19.74
C ILE A 156 -5.37 -6.16 -19.78
N PHE A 157 -4.31 -5.83 -19.04
CA PHE A 157 -3.13 -6.68 -18.96
C PHE A 157 -3.46 -8.02 -18.31
N SER A 158 -4.16 -8.02 -17.20
CA SER A 158 -4.55 -9.21 -16.42
C SER A 158 -5.41 -10.15 -17.27
N ASP A 159 -6.45 -9.64 -17.91
CA ASP A 159 -7.33 -10.41 -18.79
C ASP A 159 -6.55 -11.09 -19.91
N LYS A 160 -5.62 -10.36 -20.53
CA LYS A 160 -4.77 -10.92 -21.59
C LYS A 160 -3.78 -11.96 -21.06
N TRP A 161 -3.23 -11.74 -19.86
CA TRP A 161 -2.24 -12.62 -19.24
C TRP A 161 -2.85 -13.95 -18.81
N TYR A 162 -4.01 -13.90 -18.15
CA TYR A 162 -4.77 -15.11 -17.79
C TYR A 162 -5.33 -15.83 -19.03
N GLY A 163 -5.85 -15.07 -20.01
CA GLY A 163 -6.54 -15.66 -21.18
C GLY A 163 -7.68 -16.56 -20.71
N ASN A 164 -7.62 -17.85 -21.09
CA ASN A 164 -8.58 -18.87 -20.67
C ASN A 164 -8.06 -19.77 -19.53
N ASP A 165 -6.87 -19.50 -19.01
CA ASP A 165 -6.19 -20.34 -18.03
C ASP A 165 -6.34 -19.74 -16.63
N ILE A 166 -7.34 -20.22 -15.90
CA ILE A 166 -7.66 -19.79 -14.53
C ILE A 166 -6.72 -20.40 -13.47
N GLU A 167 -5.92 -21.40 -13.83
CA GLU A 167 -4.99 -22.06 -12.90
C GLU A 167 -3.67 -21.26 -12.73
N LYS A 168 -3.43 -20.28 -13.59
CA LYS A 168 -2.25 -19.42 -13.46
C LYS A 168 -2.25 -18.62 -12.18
N ASN A 169 -1.06 -18.49 -11.59
CA ASN A 169 -0.82 -17.61 -10.47
C ASN A 169 0.05 -16.41 -10.91
N ILE A 170 -0.57 -15.24 -11.07
CA ILE A 170 0.11 -14.05 -11.56
C ILE A 170 1.25 -13.61 -10.63
N TYR A 171 1.15 -13.85 -9.32
CA TYR A 171 2.26 -13.54 -8.41
C TYR A 171 3.44 -14.47 -8.68
N ASP A 172 3.25 -15.78 -8.64
CA ASP A 172 4.33 -16.76 -8.75
C ASP A 172 4.97 -16.74 -10.13
N GLU A 173 4.17 -16.60 -11.20
CA GLU A 173 4.63 -16.73 -12.59
C GLU A 173 5.07 -15.40 -13.22
N TYR A 174 4.71 -14.25 -12.63
CA TYR A 174 5.04 -12.94 -13.18
C TYR A 174 5.69 -12.01 -12.16
N PHE A 175 5.01 -11.67 -11.06
CA PHE A 175 5.47 -10.64 -10.14
C PHE A 175 6.63 -11.07 -9.24
N SER A 176 6.71 -12.35 -8.85
CA SER A 176 7.78 -12.86 -7.96
C SER A 176 9.18 -12.56 -8.47
N THR A 177 9.39 -12.66 -9.79
CA THR A 177 10.66 -12.31 -10.44
C THR A 177 10.96 -10.81 -10.26
N LEU A 178 9.99 -9.93 -10.46
CA LEU A 178 10.15 -8.48 -10.32
C LEU A 178 10.45 -8.08 -8.86
N PHE A 179 9.79 -8.71 -7.90
CA PHE A 179 10.09 -8.51 -6.48
C PHE A 179 11.49 -9.00 -6.11
N THR A 180 11.90 -10.16 -6.62
CA THR A 180 13.27 -10.69 -6.43
C THR A 180 14.33 -9.76 -7.02
N GLU A 181 14.09 -9.18 -8.19
CA GLU A 181 15.00 -8.21 -8.81
C GLU A 181 15.06 -6.90 -7.99
N SER A 182 13.94 -6.44 -7.48
CA SER A 182 13.89 -5.30 -6.56
C SER A 182 14.70 -5.57 -5.29
N TYR A 183 14.57 -6.76 -4.69
CA TYR A 183 15.39 -7.15 -3.55
C TYR A 183 16.89 -7.10 -3.88
N LYS A 184 17.31 -7.65 -5.02
CA LYS A 184 18.73 -7.61 -5.44
C LYS A 184 19.26 -6.18 -5.53
N LYS A 185 18.41 -5.23 -5.93
CA LYS A 185 18.76 -3.81 -6.03
C LYS A 185 18.82 -3.11 -4.67
N TYR A 186 17.96 -3.51 -3.72
CA TYR A 186 17.82 -2.88 -2.42
C TYR A 186 17.81 -3.91 -1.26
N PRO A 187 18.86 -4.74 -1.12
CA PRO A 187 18.85 -5.88 -0.19
C PRO A 187 18.81 -5.51 1.29
N SER A 188 19.22 -4.28 1.64
CA SER A 188 19.16 -3.78 3.02
C SER A 188 17.82 -3.19 3.42
N LEU A 189 16.90 -3.02 2.45
CA LEU A 189 15.61 -2.36 2.65
C LEU A 189 14.42 -3.31 2.55
N GLN A 190 14.65 -4.57 2.17
CA GLN A 190 13.61 -5.55 1.87
C GLN A 190 13.91 -6.91 2.47
N ARG A 191 12.89 -7.73 2.68
CA ARG A 191 13.05 -9.17 2.91
C ARG A 191 13.52 -9.86 1.64
N LYS A 192 14.03 -11.08 1.77
CA LYS A 192 14.69 -11.83 0.69
C LYS A 192 13.86 -11.96 -0.60
N ASP A 193 12.55 -12.08 -0.49
CA ASP A 193 11.66 -12.29 -1.64
C ASP A 193 11.15 -10.96 -2.23
N GLY A 194 11.58 -9.83 -1.65
CA GLY A 194 11.18 -8.49 -2.06
C GLY A 194 9.92 -8.01 -1.34
N ASP A 195 9.86 -6.71 -1.05
CA ASP A 195 8.74 -6.08 -0.35
C ASP A 195 8.12 -4.94 -1.15
N PHE A 196 8.76 -4.49 -2.21
CA PHE A 196 8.23 -3.42 -3.06
C PHE A 196 8.77 -3.46 -4.48
N ILE A 197 7.97 -2.99 -5.41
CA ILE A 197 8.34 -2.76 -6.81
C ILE A 197 7.67 -1.49 -7.33
N ARG A 198 8.25 -0.91 -8.37
CA ARG A 198 7.60 0.03 -9.27
C ARG A 198 7.42 -0.68 -10.61
N TRP A 199 6.19 -0.98 -10.94
CA TRP A 199 5.83 -1.75 -12.10
C TRP A 199 5.21 -0.86 -13.17
N SER A 200 5.80 -0.86 -14.38
CA SER A 200 5.18 -0.26 -15.56
C SER A 200 4.22 -1.26 -16.18
N VAL A 201 2.95 -0.89 -16.30
CA VAL A 201 1.93 -1.76 -16.88
C VAL A 201 2.22 -1.98 -18.36
N PRO A 202 2.41 -3.23 -18.83
CA PRO A 202 2.78 -3.51 -20.21
C PRO A 202 1.82 -2.92 -21.24
N ASN A 203 2.36 -2.35 -22.32
CA ASN A 203 1.61 -1.70 -23.40
C ASN A 203 0.79 -0.47 -22.97
N SER A 204 1.13 0.13 -21.86
CA SER A 204 0.53 1.38 -21.37
C SER A 204 1.60 2.40 -20.95
N LYS A 205 1.17 3.59 -20.55
CA LYS A 205 2.03 4.61 -19.93
C LYS A 205 1.87 4.62 -18.40
N GLU A 206 1.03 3.74 -17.90
CA GLU A 206 0.65 3.69 -16.50
C GLU A 206 1.66 2.87 -15.69
N GLU A 207 1.73 3.18 -14.41
CA GLU A 207 2.61 2.49 -13.47
C GLU A 207 1.94 2.31 -12.12
N ILE A 208 2.32 1.27 -11.43
CA ILE A 208 1.82 0.93 -10.10
C ILE A 208 3.01 0.67 -9.17
N VAL A 209 3.04 1.37 -8.04
CA VAL A 209 3.97 1.04 -6.94
C VAL A 209 3.27 0.04 -6.04
N MET A 210 3.79 -1.17 -5.95
CA MET A 210 3.28 -2.23 -5.09
C MET A 210 4.18 -2.39 -3.89
N VAL A 211 3.62 -2.44 -2.70
CA VAL A 211 4.38 -2.55 -1.45
C VAL A 211 3.75 -3.57 -0.50
N ALA A 212 4.58 -4.29 0.26
CA ALA A 212 4.07 -5.19 1.28
C ALA A 212 3.34 -4.42 2.39
N SER A 213 2.19 -4.91 2.82
CA SER A 213 1.31 -4.27 3.80
C SER A 213 1.65 -4.66 5.25
N GLY A 214 2.86 -4.36 5.69
CA GLY A 214 3.25 -4.54 7.08
C GLY A 214 3.25 -6.00 7.57
N LEU A 215 2.28 -6.39 8.37
CA LEU A 215 2.13 -7.75 8.88
C LEU A 215 1.27 -8.65 7.98
N GLY A 216 0.68 -8.13 6.90
CA GLY A 216 -0.07 -8.90 5.91
C GLY A 216 -1.50 -8.42 5.72
N ASP A 217 -2.41 -9.37 5.61
CA ASP A 217 -3.81 -9.14 5.32
C ASP A 217 -4.51 -8.46 6.49
N ASP A 218 -5.20 -7.39 6.20
CA ASP A 218 -6.00 -6.63 7.16
C ASP A 218 -6.81 -5.54 6.41
N TRP A 219 -7.61 -4.76 7.15
CA TRP A 219 -8.20 -3.53 6.69
C TRP A 219 -7.30 -2.34 7.04
N TYR A 220 -6.97 -1.50 6.04
CA TYR A 220 -6.10 -0.35 6.23
C TYR A 220 -6.81 0.96 5.99
N ASN A 221 -6.97 1.74 7.06
CA ASN A 221 -7.51 3.09 6.99
C ASN A 221 -6.58 4.04 6.23
N VAL A 222 -7.17 4.97 5.47
CA VAL A 222 -6.44 5.97 4.69
C VAL A 222 -6.84 7.37 5.12
N PHE A 223 -5.86 8.27 5.17
CA PHE A 223 -6.04 9.61 5.70
C PHE A 223 -5.47 10.68 4.78
N TRP A 224 -6.22 11.75 4.59
CA TRP A 224 -5.70 13.00 4.04
C TRP A 224 -4.97 13.80 5.11
N GLY A 225 -3.70 14.16 4.85
CA GLY A 225 -2.93 15.11 5.64
C GLY A 225 -3.14 16.55 5.13
N TYR A 226 -3.36 17.46 6.06
CA TYR A 226 -3.61 18.89 5.80
C TYR A 226 -2.54 19.75 6.43
N ASP A 227 -2.03 20.73 5.68
CA ASP A 227 -1.06 21.72 6.15
C ASP A 227 -1.72 22.83 7.00
N THR A 228 -0.92 23.82 7.40
CA THR A 228 -1.36 24.97 8.20
C THR A 228 -2.38 25.85 7.49
N SER A 229 -2.42 25.84 6.16
CA SER A 229 -3.41 26.58 5.35
C SER A 229 -4.73 25.82 5.19
N GLY A 230 -4.78 24.55 5.62
CA GLY A 230 -5.90 23.65 5.42
C GLY A 230 -5.92 23.00 4.04
N THR A 231 -4.81 23.09 3.30
CA THR A 231 -4.65 22.43 1.99
C THR A 231 -4.16 21.00 2.19
N ARG A 232 -4.67 20.05 1.38
CA ARG A 232 -4.18 18.67 1.36
C ARG A 232 -2.74 18.63 0.85
N CYS A 233 -1.83 18.07 1.63
CA CYS A 233 -0.41 17.99 1.29
C CYS A 233 0.13 16.56 1.17
N GLU A 234 -0.59 15.58 1.70
CA GLU A 234 -0.27 14.16 1.54
C GLU A 234 -1.49 13.25 1.73
N LEU A 235 -1.40 12.02 1.21
CA LEU A 235 -2.29 10.90 1.50
C LEU A 235 -1.46 9.83 2.20
N VAL A 236 -1.96 9.24 3.29
CA VAL A 236 -1.19 8.27 4.09
C VAL A 236 -2.03 7.09 4.53
N THR A 237 -1.40 5.92 4.57
CA THR A 237 -1.86 4.72 5.28
C THR A 237 -0.72 4.18 6.13
N ILE A 238 -1.06 3.67 7.33
CA ILE A 238 -0.11 3.06 8.26
C ILE A 238 -0.43 1.57 8.34
N PHE A 239 0.60 0.74 8.22
CA PHE A 239 0.47 -0.72 8.26
C PHE A 239 0.89 -1.31 9.60
N ILE A 240 1.78 -0.63 10.31
CA ILE A 240 2.32 -1.10 11.60
C ILE A 240 2.34 0.04 12.61
N SER A 241 1.81 -0.25 13.80
CA SER A 241 1.91 0.65 14.94
C SER A 241 3.36 1.03 15.25
N PRO A 242 3.68 2.32 15.48
CA PRO A 242 5.03 2.74 15.83
C PRO A 242 5.53 2.19 17.17
N GLU A 243 4.68 1.56 17.97
CA GLU A 243 5.06 0.87 19.21
C GLU A 243 5.82 -0.45 18.97
N LEU A 244 5.74 -1.01 17.74
CA LEU A 244 6.33 -2.30 17.39
C LEU A 244 7.76 -2.20 16.83
N PHE A 245 8.32 -0.99 16.70
CA PHE A 245 9.67 -0.76 16.18
C PHE A 245 10.37 0.47 16.78
#